data_65b99c773630387925106f8eea221901
#
_entry.id   65b99c773630387925106f8eea221901
#
_cell.length_a   1.000
_cell.length_b   1.000
_cell.length_c   1.000
_cell.angle_alpha   90.00
_cell.angle_beta   90.00
_cell.angle_gamma   90.00
#
_symmetry.space_group_name_H-M   'P 1'
#
loop_
_entity.id
_entity.type
_entity.pdbx_description
1 polymer ?
#
loop_
_entity_poly.entity_id
_entity_poly.type
_entity_poly.pdbx_seq_one_letter_code
_entity_poly.pdbx_strand_id
1 'polypeptide(L)'
;MGYGALINNYSNTLLYPQVRKVGMEFKKELPQDLNIYGFTNDFKENMGLVGLRVSAPIKGNFTLGISFANDRNQYLGLKDVDGDGRPDLVDDFPNDKNAWIDSDNDGLADANPYEFDIDGDGITDTLNSDIEGWNVDANNDGIIDIIVLDDEIERKPQPINIQEAEEKNISSFALDLGIPLMREALFSLDFYTQYAALLGKTIYPTTEDSIVETGYGLIPLGLSAKFGPASFNLEFRMIPEGNFDFGYFNKSYEIERSAFKSDSGNNGTIITKSEKLGTYGKQNGFYSSLKLDLGTLFDAGITYQNLNGEQYIQESNKFEESENQSFSAILRLAKPVSKIMRADLFYQQRNVPNPFLFEYSESTIMGYNIGLDLGNGMILTYVFRRNFIDMNGDGDVNDANEMINMTSIETSFSF
;
A
#
# COMPACT_ATOMS: atom_id res chain seq x y z
N MET A 1 -2.99 3.82 -17.05
CA MET A 1 -4.16 3.74 -16.17
C MET A 1 -3.77 3.02 -14.89
N GLY A 2 -4.30 3.40 -13.75
CA GLY A 2 -4.03 2.71 -12.48
C GLY A 2 -5.06 1.64 -12.18
N TYR A 3 -4.74 0.80 -11.23
CA TYR A 3 -5.58 -0.32 -10.80
C TYR A 3 -6.99 0.11 -10.37
N GLY A 4 -7.14 1.30 -9.77
CA GLY A 4 -8.45 1.84 -9.39
C GLY A 4 -9.41 2.04 -10.56
N ALA A 5 -8.91 2.24 -11.77
CA ALA A 5 -9.76 2.37 -12.96
C ALA A 5 -10.44 1.06 -13.37
N LEU A 6 -9.97 -0.10 -12.90
CA LEU A 6 -10.62 -1.39 -13.15
C LEU A 6 -11.79 -1.63 -12.23
N ILE A 7 -11.75 -1.14 -11.00
CA ILE A 7 -12.82 -1.33 -10.03
C ILE A 7 -13.85 -0.23 -10.13
N ASN A 8 -13.40 0.98 -10.45
CA ASN A 8 -14.26 2.13 -10.59
C ASN A 8 -13.94 2.89 -11.88
N ASN A 9 -14.75 2.67 -12.91
CA ASN A 9 -14.52 3.25 -14.23
C ASN A 9 -14.68 4.78 -14.26
N TYR A 10 -15.49 5.34 -13.38
CA TYR A 10 -15.84 6.76 -13.34
C TYR A 10 -15.15 7.50 -12.19
N SER A 11 -15.00 6.87 -11.06
CA SER A 11 -14.24 7.38 -9.94
C SER A 11 -12.76 7.41 -10.31
N ASN A 12 -12.34 8.54 -10.78
CA ASN A 12 -11.00 8.68 -11.28
C ASN A 12 -10.04 8.88 -10.13
N THR A 13 -9.43 7.79 -9.73
CA THR A 13 -8.25 7.87 -8.89
C THR A 13 -7.21 8.74 -9.57
N LEU A 14 -6.65 9.64 -8.81
CA LEU A 14 -5.60 10.49 -9.29
C LEU A 14 -4.42 9.72 -9.84
N LEU A 15 -3.85 10.34 -10.80
CA LEU A 15 -2.75 9.83 -11.57
C LEU A 15 -1.42 10.22 -10.91
N TYR A 16 -1.12 9.71 -9.72
CA TYR A 16 0.24 9.84 -9.23
C TYR A 16 1.11 8.66 -9.65
N PRO A 17 2.42 8.80 -9.64
CA PRO A 17 3.34 7.78 -10.12
C PRO A 17 3.20 6.48 -9.34
N GLN A 18 3.09 5.40 -10.07
CA GLN A 18 3.11 4.04 -9.53
C GLN A 18 4.54 3.58 -9.27
N VAL A 19 4.69 2.59 -8.42
CA VAL A 19 5.89 1.75 -8.45
C VAL A 19 5.94 1.08 -9.81
N ARG A 20 7.05 1.22 -10.52
CA ARG A 20 7.22 0.62 -11.84
C ARG A 20 7.62 -0.84 -11.67
N LYS A 21 6.77 -1.71 -12.19
CA LYS A 21 7.05 -3.13 -12.34
C LYS A 21 7.00 -3.53 -13.79
N VAL A 22 7.72 -4.58 -14.14
CA VAL A 22 7.70 -5.11 -15.51
C VAL A 22 6.43 -5.90 -15.70
N GLY A 23 5.48 -5.31 -16.38
CA GLY A 23 4.17 -5.90 -16.63
C GLY A 23 3.70 -5.66 -18.07
N MET A 24 2.48 -6.05 -18.33
CA MET A 24 1.81 -5.87 -19.60
C MET A 24 0.44 -5.24 -19.38
N GLU A 25 0.10 -4.30 -20.26
CA GLU A 25 -1.21 -3.69 -20.35
C GLU A 25 -1.74 -3.88 -21.77
N PHE A 26 -2.99 -4.25 -21.93
CA PHE A 26 -3.63 -4.30 -23.22
C PHE A 26 -4.99 -3.62 -23.19
N LYS A 27 -5.31 -2.94 -24.27
CA LYS A 27 -6.60 -2.32 -24.52
C LYS A 27 -7.04 -2.65 -25.92
N LYS A 28 -8.24 -3.16 -26.06
CA LYS A 28 -8.82 -3.53 -27.36
C LYS A 28 -10.26 -3.03 -27.44
N GLU A 29 -10.54 -2.32 -28.52
CA GLU A 29 -11.90 -2.00 -28.95
C GLU A 29 -12.30 -3.01 -30.01
N LEU A 30 -13.42 -3.70 -29.80
CA LEU A 30 -13.99 -4.69 -30.67
C LEU A 30 -15.25 -4.12 -31.37
N PRO A 31 -15.75 -4.75 -32.43
CA PRO A 31 -17.02 -4.37 -33.05
C PRO A 31 -18.14 -4.23 -32.03
N GLN A 32 -19.10 -3.32 -32.28
CA GLN A 32 -20.21 -2.98 -31.39
C GLN A 32 -19.76 -2.24 -30.11
N ASP A 33 -18.64 -1.52 -30.18
CA ASP A 33 -18.07 -0.73 -29.08
C ASP A 33 -17.80 -1.54 -27.79
N LEU A 34 -17.59 -2.86 -27.94
CA LEU A 34 -17.12 -3.71 -26.87
C LEU A 34 -15.67 -3.39 -26.56
N ASN A 35 -15.41 -2.90 -25.35
CA ASN A 35 -14.08 -2.56 -24.89
C ASN A 35 -13.57 -3.61 -23.91
N ILE A 36 -12.35 -4.09 -24.17
CA ILE A 36 -11.62 -4.98 -23.28
C ILE A 36 -10.35 -4.28 -22.84
N TYR A 37 -10.13 -4.24 -21.55
CA TYR A 37 -8.92 -3.72 -20.94
C TYR A 37 -8.40 -4.73 -19.92
N GLY A 38 -7.11 -5.01 -19.96
CA GLY A 38 -6.49 -5.89 -18.98
C GLY A 38 -5.06 -5.49 -18.70
N PHE A 39 -4.56 -5.90 -17.57
CA PHE A 39 -3.17 -5.76 -17.20
C PHE A 39 -2.70 -6.94 -16.36
N THR A 40 -1.40 -7.14 -16.36
CA THR A 40 -0.69 -7.92 -15.36
C THR A 40 0.58 -7.18 -14.99
N ASN A 41 0.94 -7.20 -13.73
CA ASN A 41 2.21 -6.66 -13.27
C ASN A 41 3.15 -7.79 -12.85
N ASP A 42 4.41 -7.44 -12.79
CA ASP A 42 5.48 -8.25 -12.23
C ASP A 42 5.61 -9.67 -12.81
N PHE A 43 6.14 -9.77 -14.02
CA PHE A 43 6.45 -11.06 -14.63
C PHE A 43 7.48 -11.89 -13.85
N LYS A 44 8.29 -11.26 -12.99
CA LYS A 44 9.26 -11.98 -12.15
C LYS A 44 8.54 -12.79 -11.07
N GLU A 45 7.44 -12.22 -10.54
CA GLU A 45 6.63 -12.79 -9.46
C GLU A 45 5.41 -13.57 -10.00
N ASN A 46 5.56 -14.25 -11.12
CA ASN A 46 4.51 -15.10 -11.70
C ASN A 46 3.16 -14.38 -11.89
N MET A 47 3.18 -13.13 -12.36
CA MET A 47 1.97 -12.32 -12.57
C MET A 47 1.17 -12.14 -11.28
N GLY A 48 1.83 -11.68 -10.20
CA GLY A 48 1.23 -11.56 -8.87
C GLY A 48 -0.08 -10.80 -8.84
N LEU A 49 -0.19 -9.68 -9.60
CA LEU A 49 -1.42 -8.90 -9.74
C LEU A 49 -1.90 -8.91 -11.19
N VAL A 50 -3.15 -9.29 -11.39
CA VAL A 50 -3.83 -9.28 -12.69
C VAL A 50 -5.15 -8.50 -12.61
N GLY A 51 -5.57 -7.91 -13.71
CA GLY A 51 -6.86 -7.25 -13.81
C GLY A 51 -7.45 -7.33 -15.21
N LEU A 52 -8.78 -7.40 -15.27
CA LEU A 52 -9.55 -7.44 -16.50
C LEU A 52 -10.81 -6.60 -16.36
N ARG A 53 -11.11 -5.78 -17.36
CA ARG A 53 -12.36 -5.08 -17.50
C ARG A 53 -12.95 -5.31 -18.90
N VAL A 54 -14.24 -5.59 -18.93
CA VAL A 54 -15.03 -5.62 -20.15
C VAL A 54 -16.16 -4.63 -20.01
N SER A 55 -16.38 -3.79 -21.03
CA SER A 55 -17.52 -2.88 -21.06
C SER A 55 -18.10 -2.77 -22.46
N ALA A 56 -19.40 -2.68 -22.52
CA ALA A 56 -20.17 -2.60 -23.78
C ALA A 56 -21.36 -1.64 -23.66
N PRO A 57 -21.72 -0.94 -24.74
CA PRO A 57 -22.98 -0.25 -24.82
C PRO A 57 -24.13 -1.30 -24.85
N ILE A 58 -25.21 -0.97 -24.14
CA ILE A 58 -26.45 -1.72 -24.18
C ILE A 58 -27.55 -0.82 -24.76
N LYS A 59 -28.76 -1.32 -24.85
CA LYS A 59 -29.90 -0.59 -25.41
C LYS A 59 -30.05 0.80 -24.76
N GLY A 60 -30.17 1.86 -25.57
CA GLY A 60 -30.35 3.23 -25.08
C GLY A 60 -29.07 4.02 -24.79
N ASN A 61 -27.94 3.62 -25.36
CA ASN A 61 -26.62 4.22 -25.13
C ASN A 61 -26.10 4.07 -23.69
N PHE A 62 -26.70 3.21 -22.88
CA PHE A 62 -26.16 2.86 -21.57
C PHE A 62 -24.90 2.02 -21.74
N THR A 63 -23.94 2.18 -20.86
CA THR A 63 -22.72 1.38 -20.86
C THR A 63 -22.73 0.47 -19.62
N LEU A 64 -22.64 -0.83 -19.85
CA LEU A 64 -22.44 -1.82 -18.79
C LEU A 64 -20.96 -2.18 -18.73
N GLY A 65 -20.39 -2.20 -17.53
CA GLY A 65 -19.02 -2.60 -17.28
C GLY A 65 -18.91 -3.67 -16.21
N ILE A 66 -18.02 -4.63 -16.43
CA ILE A 66 -17.64 -5.67 -15.47
C ILE A 66 -16.15 -5.62 -15.31
N SER A 67 -15.68 -5.60 -14.07
CA SER A 67 -14.25 -5.58 -13.75
C SER A 67 -13.92 -6.68 -12.76
N PHE A 68 -12.71 -7.21 -12.91
CA PHE A 68 -12.12 -8.19 -11.99
C PHE A 68 -10.66 -7.83 -11.78
N ALA A 69 -10.17 -7.97 -10.56
CA ALA A 69 -8.75 -7.93 -10.27
C ALA A 69 -8.43 -8.99 -9.21
N ASN A 70 -7.19 -9.51 -9.24
CA ASN A 70 -6.70 -10.49 -8.28
C ASN A 70 -5.24 -10.21 -7.99
N ASP A 71 -4.91 -10.14 -6.71
CA ASP A 71 -3.56 -10.29 -6.21
C ASP A 71 -3.43 -11.69 -5.59
N ARG A 72 -2.53 -12.47 -6.13
CA ARG A 72 -2.35 -13.85 -5.71
C ARG A 72 -1.74 -13.94 -4.31
N ASN A 73 -0.78 -13.07 -4.01
CA ASN A 73 -0.13 -13.04 -2.71
C ASN A 73 0.38 -11.64 -2.38
N GLN A 74 -0.21 -11.00 -1.38
CA GLN A 74 0.11 -9.63 -0.98
C GLN A 74 1.52 -9.48 -0.38
N TYR A 75 2.18 -10.55 0.00
CA TYR A 75 3.59 -10.52 0.42
C TYR A 75 4.57 -10.31 -0.75
N LEU A 76 4.14 -10.54 -2.00
CA LEU A 76 4.98 -10.29 -3.16
C LEU A 76 5.36 -8.81 -3.26
N GLY A 77 6.65 -8.53 -3.29
CA GLY A 77 7.19 -7.17 -3.36
C GLY A 77 7.74 -6.64 -2.05
N LEU A 78 7.62 -7.38 -0.95
CA LEU A 78 8.47 -7.16 0.22
C LEU A 78 9.93 -7.38 -0.18
N LYS A 79 10.80 -6.53 0.36
CA LYS A 79 12.22 -6.61 0.11
C LYS A 79 12.84 -7.64 1.05
N ASP A 80 13.62 -8.54 0.48
CA ASP A 80 14.37 -9.59 1.15
C ASP A 80 15.72 -9.65 0.42
N VAL A 81 16.75 -9.03 0.99
CA VAL A 81 18.03 -8.79 0.28
C VAL A 81 18.89 -10.04 0.22
N ASP A 82 18.93 -10.80 1.29
CA ASP A 82 19.78 -11.99 1.37
C ASP A 82 19.09 -13.28 0.92
N GLY A 83 17.75 -13.23 0.76
CA GLY A 83 16.95 -14.33 0.19
C GLY A 83 16.66 -15.45 1.17
N ASP A 84 16.64 -15.19 2.46
CA ASP A 84 16.33 -16.18 3.49
C ASP A 84 14.81 -16.42 3.67
N GLY A 85 14.00 -15.56 3.04
CA GLY A 85 12.54 -15.58 3.11
C GLY A 85 11.95 -14.67 4.18
N ARG A 86 12.77 -13.96 4.93
CA ARG A 86 12.34 -12.94 5.90
C ARG A 86 12.47 -11.54 5.31
N PRO A 87 11.40 -10.75 5.32
CA PRO A 87 11.50 -9.38 4.81
C PRO A 87 12.43 -8.51 5.63
N ASP A 88 13.25 -7.67 4.96
CA ASP A 88 14.16 -6.71 5.57
C ASP A 88 13.53 -5.86 6.69
N LEU A 89 12.20 -5.70 6.71
CA LEU A 89 11.47 -4.91 7.70
C LEU A 89 11.33 -5.59 9.07
N VAL A 90 11.51 -6.90 9.12
CA VAL A 90 11.35 -7.73 10.33
C VAL A 90 12.57 -8.62 10.56
N ASP A 91 13.65 -8.36 9.87
CA ASP A 91 14.91 -9.07 9.92
C ASP A 91 15.99 -8.13 10.49
N ASP A 92 16.53 -8.47 11.64
CA ASP A 92 17.60 -7.68 12.28
C ASP A 92 18.93 -7.77 11.50
N PHE A 93 19.10 -8.80 10.64
CA PHE A 93 20.28 -9.04 9.82
C PHE A 93 20.01 -9.14 8.32
N PRO A 94 19.44 -8.11 7.66
CA PRO A 94 18.90 -8.19 6.29
C PRO A 94 19.93 -8.41 5.18
N ASN A 95 21.16 -8.73 5.53
CA ASN A 95 22.26 -9.07 4.62
C ASN A 95 22.94 -10.41 4.99
N ASP A 96 22.46 -11.12 5.99
CA ASP A 96 23.01 -12.42 6.42
C ASP A 96 21.90 -13.49 6.53
N LYS A 97 21.72 -14.26 5.49
CA LYS A 97 20.69 -15.32 5.38
C LYS A 97 20.71 -16.41 6.48
N ASN A 98 21.67 -16.41 7.38
CA ASN A 98 21.77 -17.37 8.47
C ASN A 98 21.44 -16.75 9.84
N ALA A 99 21.12 -15.45 9.88
CA ALA A 99 20.84 -14.70 11.09
C ALA A 99 19.65 -13.77 10.84
N TRP A 100 18.69 -13.67 11.76
CA TRP A 100 17.47 -12.86 11.57
C TRP A 100 16.86 -12.29 12.87
N ILE A 101 17.39 -12.64 14.06
CA ILE A 101 16.94 -12.12 15.35
C ILE A 101 18.16 -11.70 16.17
N ASP A 102 18.04 -10.57 16.82
CA ASP A 102 18.94 -9.98 17.79
C ASP A 102 18.06 -9.42 18.91
N SER A 103 17.83 -10.24 19.96
CA SER A 103 16.83 -9.94 20.97
C SER A 103 17.21 -8.77 21.87
N ASP A 104 18.50 -8.61 22.17
CA ASP A 104 19.03 -7.53 23.01
C ASP A 104 19.60 -6.33 22.22
N ASN A 105 19.71 -6.46 20.89
CA ASN A 105 20.24 -5.47 19.96
C ASN A 105 21.75 -5.17 20.18
N ASP A 106 22.53 -6.16 20.58
CA ASP A 106 23.98 -6.02 20.74
C ASP A 106 24.77 -6.20 19.42
N GLY A 107 24.10 -6.69 18.36
CA GLY A 107 24.66 -6.94 17.04
C GLY A 107 25.11 -8.38 16.80
N LEU A 108 24.88 -9.29 17.74
CA LEU A 108 25.01 -10.72 17.58
C LEU A 108 23.62 -11.34 17.41
N ALA A 109 23.52 -12.34 16.56
CA ALA A 109 22.23 -13.03 16.40
C ALA A 109 22.01 -14.02 17.56
N ASP A 110 20.78 -14.16 18.03
CA ASP A 110 20.38 -15.14 19.05
C ASP A 110 20.88 -16.56 18.77
N ALA A 111 21.03 -16.93 17.49
CA ALA A 111 21.55 -18.22 17.06
C ALA A 111 23.08 -18.25 16.96
N ASN A 112 23.78 -17.16 17.25
CA ASN A 112 25.24 -17.11 17.20
C ASN A 112 25.83 -17.95 18.34
N PRO A 113 26.79 -18.85 18.08
CA PRO A 113 27.41 -19.65 19.14
C PRO A 113 28.22 -18.84 20.17
N TYR A 114 28.42 -17.55 19.92
CA TYR A 114 29.09 -16.61 20.84
C TYR A 114 28.10 -15.67 21.54
N GLU A 115 26.78 -15.86 21.31
CA GLU A 115 25.73 -15.18 22.01
C GLU A 115 25.39 -15.94 23.31
N PHE A 116 25.56 -15.24 24.44
CA PHE A 116 25.45 -15.86 25.75
C PHE A 116 24.42 -15.21 26.67
N ASP A 117 24.06 -13.97 26.39
CA ASP A 117 23.09 -13.16 27.09
C ASP A 117 22.08 -12.65 26.04
N ILE A 118 21.15 -13.54 25.63
CA ILE A 118 20.29 -13.39 24.47
C ILE A 118 19.30 -12.22 24.63
N ASP A 119 18.87 -11.94 25.86
CA ASP A 119 17.89 -10.90 26.16
C ASP A 119 18.49 -9.64 26.82
N GLY A 120 19.81 -9.65 27.07
CA GLY A 120 20.54 -8.49 27.55
C GLY A 120 20.28 -8.15 29.03
N ASP A 121 19.79 -9.09 29.82
CA ASP A 121 19.48 -8.86 31.23
C ASP A 121 20.71 -8.97 32.16
N GLY A 122 21.84 -9.43 31.64
CA GLY A 122 23.10 -9.61 32.35
C GLY A 122 23.26 -10.98 32.99
N ILE A 123 22.35 -11.90 32.74
CA ILE A 123 22.41 -13.31 33.14
C ILE A 123 22.73 -14.14 31.90
N THR A 124 23.57 -15.15 32.08
CA THR A 124 23.97 -16.00 30.94
C THR A 124 22.90 -17.02 30.60
N ASP A 125 22.37 -17.00 29.38
CA ASP A 125 21.34 -17.91 28.85
C ASP A 125 21.92 -19.20 28.30
N THR A 126 23.09 -19.09 27.64
CA THR A 126 23.71 -20.22 26.94
C THR A 126 25.17 -20.41 27.34
N LEU A 127 25.62 -21.66 27.31
CA LEU A 127 27.04 -22.03 27.47
C LEU A 127 27.56 -22.66 26.20
N ASN A 128 28.62 -22.10 25.63
CA ASN A 128 29.38 -22.78 24.59
C ASN A 128 30.64 -23.38 25.18
N SER A 129 30.66 -24.69 25.44
CA SER A 129 31.78 -25.41 26.03
C SER A 129 33.01 -25.48 25.13
N ASP A 130 32.90 -25.11 23.86
CA ASP A 130 33.98 -25.18 22.88
C ASP A 130 34.86 -23.90 22.84
N ILE A 131 34.51 -22.87 23.61
CA ILE A 131 35.29 -21.64 23.68
C ILE A 131 36.33 -21.77 24.79
N GLU A 132 37.62 -21.78 24.39
CA GLU A 132 38.73 -21.68 25.34
C GLU A 132 38.68 -20.35 26.12
N GLY A 133 38.46 -20.39 27.41
CA GLY A 133 38.50 -19.22 28.29
C GLY A 133 37.19 -18.93 29.05
N TRP A 134 36.19 -19.76 28.91
CA TRP A 134 34.90 -19.68 29.61
C TRP A 134 34.93 -19.97 31.12
N ASN A 135 36.08 -20.11 31.68
CA ASN A 135 36.27 -20.12 33.12
C ASN A 135 36.29 -18.71 33.66
N VAL A 136 35.11 -18.14 33.84
CA VAL A 136 34.96 -16.77 34.32
C VAL A 136 35.18 -16.76 35.85
N ASP A 137 36.30 -16.22 36.26
CA ASP A 137 36.55 -15.80 37.65
C ASP A 137 36.22 -14.30 37.71
N ALA A 138 34.94 -13.98 37.93
CA ALA A 138 34.42 -12.62 37.87
C ALA A 138 34.97 -11.70 38.94
N ASN A 139 35.48 -12.28 40.05
CA ASN A 139 36.05 -11.53 41.15
C ASN A 139 37.60 -11.60 41.21
N ASN A 140 38.22 -12.33 40.28
CA ASN A 140 39.68 -12.60 40.19
C ASN A 140 40.26 -13.24 41.44
N ASP A 141 39.53 -14.14 42.11
CA ASP A 141 40.04 -14.86 43.28
C ASP A 141 40.69 -16.22 42.96
N GLY A 142 40.68 -16.61 41.67
CA GLY A 142 41.25 -17.86 41.15
C GLY A 142 40.29 -19.03 41.24
N ILE A 143 39.04 -18.80 41.59
CA ILE A 143 37.98 -19.81 41.61
C ILE A 143 36.96 -19.45 40.50
N ILE A 144 36.54 -20.43 39.69
CA ILE A 144 35.51 -20.22 38.70
C ILE A 144 34.20 -19.91 39.43
N ASP A 145 33.63 -18.76 39.19
CA ASP A 145 32.35 -18.40 39.70
C ASP A 145 31.25 -19.31 39.10
N ILE A 146 30.21 -19.53 39.86
CA ILE A 146 29.07 -20.30 39.37
C ILE A 146 28.39 -19.49 38.29
N ILE A 147 28.40 -19.97 37.03
CA ILE A 147 27.62 -19.40 35.95
C ILE A 147 26.17 -19.77 36.22
N VAL A 148 25.34 -18.77 36.47
CA VAL A 148 23.89 -18.95 36.56
C VAL A 148 23.35 -18.90 35.15
N LEU A 149 22.68 -19.95 34.71
CA LEU A 149 21.90 -19.92 33.48
C LEU A 149 20.53 -19.36 33.80
N ASP A 150 20.08 -18.43 32.97
CA ASP A 150 18.72 -17.97 33.02
C ASP A 150 17.78 -19.01 32.41
N ASP A 151 16.64 -19.22 33.07
CA ASP A 151 15.55 -20.11 32.61
C ASP A 151 14.31 -19.35 32.11
N GLU A 152 14.35 -18.00 32.18
CA GLU A 152 13.26 -17.09 31.73
C GLU A 152 13.69 -16.18 30.55
N ILE A 153 14.35 -16.72 29.55
CA ILE A 153 14.89 -15.97 28.40
C ILE A 153 13.77 -15.27 27.61
N GLU A 154 13.80 -13.95 27.55
CA GLU A 154 12.87 -13.11 26.78
C GLU A 154 13.38 -12.93 25.35
N ARG A 155 12.93 -13.76 24.41
CA ARG A 155 13.31 -13.67 23.00
C ARG A 155 12.27 -12.90 22.19
N LYS A 156 12.75 -12.15 21.19
CA LYS A 156 11.88 -11.67 20.12
C LYS A 156 11.18 -12.85 19.43
N PRO A 157 9.89 -12.71 19.02
CA PRO A 157 9.22 -13.72 18.22
C PRO A 157 9.91 -13.89 16.87
N GLN A 158 9.82 -15.10 16.32
CA GLN A 158 10.39 -15.40 15.01
C GLN A 158 9.72 -14.53 13.93
N PRO A 159 10.48 -13.81 13.09
CA PRO A 159 9.94 -13.08 11.99
C PRO A 159 9.28 -14.01 10.97
N ILE A 160 8.23 -13.52 10.30
CA ILE A 160 7.52 -14.28 9.29
C ILE A 160 8.46 -14.69 8.15
N ASN A 161 8.45 -15.97 7.79
CA ASN A 161 9.07 -16.44 6.55
C ASN A 161 8.01 -16.45 5.44
N ILE A 162 8.11 -15.50 4.50
CA ILE A 162 7.13 -15.32 3.42
C ILE A 162 7.18 -16.41 2.36
N GLN A 163 8.25 -17.22 2.31
CA GLN A 163 8.35 -18.37 1.40
C GLN A 163 7.60 -19.59 1.94
N GLU A 164 7.44 -19.70 3.26
CA GLU A 164 6.74 -20.77 3.94
C GLU A 164 5.32 -20.39 4.37
N ALA A 165 5.05 -19.08 4.47
CA ALA A 165 3.76 -18.55 4.89
C ALA A 165 2.65 -18.85 3.87
N GLU A 166 1.42 -19.00 4.36
CA GLU A 166 0.24 -19.12 3.50
C GLU A 166 0.07 -17.88 2.62
N GLU A 167 -0.13 -18.08 1.32
CA GLU A 167 -0.34 -16.99 0.36
C GLU A 167 -1.58 -16.14 0.73
N LYS A 168 -1.40 -14.83 0.86
CA LYS A 168 -2.48 -13.87 1.15
C LYS A 168 -3.12 -13.37 -0.13
N ASN A 169 -4.05 -14.17 -0.65
CA ASN A 169 -4.80 -13.88 -1.87
C ASN A 169 -5.96 -12.91 -1.60
N ILE A 170 -6.17 -11.97 -2.52
CA ILE A 170 -7.36 -11.14 -2.55
C ILE A 170 -7.82 -10.86 -3.97
N SER A 171 -9.12 -10.99 -4.21
CA SER A 171 -9.75 -10.63 -5.49
C SER A 171 -10.70 -9.46 -5.33
N SER A 172 -11.06 -8.84 -6.43
CA SER A 172 -12.15 -7.88 -6.49
C SER A 172 -13.04 -8.15 -7.70
N PHE A 173 -14.29 -7.84 -7.54
CA PHE A 173 -15.28 -7.84 -8.60
C PHE A 173 -16.06 -6.54 -8.57
N ALA A 174 -16.33 -5.94 -9.74
CA ALA A 174 -17.19 -4.77 -9.84
C ALA A 174 -18.10 -4.83 -11.06
N LEU A 175 -19.30 -4.30 -10.86
CA LEU A 175 -20.33 -4.11 -11.89
C LEU A 175 -20.71 -2.63 -11.91
N ASP A 176 -20.69 -2.01 -13.07
CA ASP A 176 -21.06 -0.60 -13.24
C ASP A 176 -22.00 -0.37 -14.41
N LEU A 177 -22.88 0.61 -14.27
CA LEU A 177 -23.79 1.08 -15.29
C LEU A 177 -23.63 2.58 -15.48
N GLY A 178 -23.30 3.00 -16.70
CA GLY A 178 -23.18 4.39 -17.10
C GLY A 178 -24.33 4.83 -18.00
N ILE A 179 -24.86 6.00 -17.75
CA ILE A 179 -25.98 6.59 -18.48
C ILE A 179 -25.58 8.00 -18.95
N PRO A 180 -25.41 8.24 -20.25
CA PRO A 180 -25.11 9.56 -20.76
C PRO A 180 -26.36 10.44 -20.63
N LEU A 181 -26.25 11.54 -19.87
CA LEU A 181 -27.37 12.48 -19.70
C LEU A 181 -27.28 13.63 -20.71
N MET A 182 -26.09 14.12 -20.97
CA MET A 182 -25.87 15.25 -21.89
C MET A 182 -24.60 15.03 -22.71
N ARG A 183 -24.65 15.46 -23.97
CA ARG A 183 -23.52 15.43 -24.91
C ARG A 183 -23.55 16.68 -25.77
N GLU A 184 -22.83 17.71 -25.34
CA GLU A 184 -22.65 18.95 -26.07
C GLU A 184 -21.18 19.09 -26.50
N ALA A 185 -20.88 20.03 -27.39
CA ALA A 185 -19.52 20.18 -27.93
C ALA A 185 -18.45 20.46 -26.87
N LEU A 186 -18.79 21.21 -25.81
CA LEU A 186 -17.88 21.58 -24.72
C LEU A 186 -18.29 21.01 -23.36
N PHE A 187 -19.41 20.30 -23.30
CA PHE A 187 -19.96 19.78 -22.05
C PHE A 187 -20.49 18.37 -22.22
N SER A 188 -20.11 17.48 -21.33
CA SER A 188 -20.78 16.18 -21.20
C SER A 188 -21.08 15.89 -19.74
N LEU A 189 -22.18 15.21 -19.51
CA LEU A 189 -22.62 14.77 -18.19
C LEU A 189 -23.09 13.31 -18.28
N ASP A 190 -22.51 12.50 -17.42
CA ASP A 190 -22.88 11.10 -17.23
C ASP A 190 -23.37 10.88 -15.81
N PHE A 191 -24.43 10.12 -15.67
CA PHE A 191 -24.82 9.46 -14.43
C PHE A 191 -24.27 8.05 -14.43
N TYR A 192 -23.86 7.55 -13.30
CA TYR A 192 -23.45 6.15 -13.15
C TYR A 192 -23.75 5.59 -11.76
N THR A 193 -23.82 4.29 -11.70
CA THR A 193 -23.92 3.53 -10.46
C THR A 193 -22.95 2.36 -10.49
N GLN A 194 -22.46 1.94 -9.34
CA GLN A 194 -21.49 0.85 -9.24
C GLN A 194 -21.73 0.02 -7.98
N TYR A 195 -21.53 -1.28 -8.12
CA TYR A 195 -21.29 -2.24 -7.06
C TYR A 195 -19.85 -2.73 -7.17
N ALA A 196 -19.12 -2.80 -6.05
CA ALA A 196 -17.78 -3.38 -5.99
C ALA A 196 -17.63 -4.21 -4.73
N ALA A 197 -17.08 -5.42 -4.85
CA ALA A 197 -16.81 -6.31 -3.73
C ALA A 197 -15.34 -6.71 -3.72
N LEU A 198 -14.78 -6.87 -2.53
CA LEU A 198 -13.55 -7.58 -2.28
C LEU A 198 -13.89 -9.02 -1.90
N LEU A 199 -13.10 -9.95 -2.38
CA LEU A 199 -13.29 -11.38 -2.18
C LEU A 199 -12.01 -11.94 -1.56
N GLY A 200 -12.01 -12.08 -0.25
CA GLY A 200 -10.86 -12.48 0.54
C GLY A 200 -11.22 -12.47 2.03
N LYS A 201 -10.20 -12.50 2.85
CA LYS A 201 -10.34 -12.53 4.31
C LYS A 201 -9.65 -11.32 4.94
N THR A 202 -10.17 -10.90 6.09
CA THR A 202 -9.60 -9.86 6.93
C THR A 202 -9.63 -10.29 8.39
N ILE A 203 -8.87 -9.60 9.24
CA ILE A 203 -8.85 -9.86 10.68
C ILE A 203 -9.85 -8.91 11.35
N TYR A 204 -10.77 -9.46 12.12
CA TYR A 204 -11.70 -8.67 12.92
C TYR A 204 -11.05 -8.27 14.24
N PRO A 205 -10.87 -6.98 14.54
CA PRO A 205 -9.95 -6.53 15.58
C PRO A 205 -10.46 -6.72 17.02
N THR A 206 -11.76 -6.95 17.23
CA THR A 206 -12.35 -7.08 18.58
C THR A 206 -12.30 -8.49 19.16
N THR A 207 -11.98 -9.47 18.35
CA THR A 207 -11.86 -10.88 18.76
C THR A 207 -10.54 -11.40 18.29
N GLU A 208 -9.65 -11.73 19.21
CA GLU A 208 -8.35 -12.28 18.89
C GLU A 208 -8.47 -13.38 17.81
N ASP A 209 -7.74 -13.22 16.73
CA ASP A 209 -7.63 -14.16 15.60
C ASP A 209 -8.92 -14.51 14.85
N SER A 210 -10.01 -13.75 15.02
CA SER A 210 -11.19 -14.03 14.22
C SER A 210 -11.02 -13.53 12.78
N ILE A 211 -11.01 -14.50 11.86
CA ILE A 211 -10.94 -14.24 10.42
C ILE A 211 -12.37 -14.11 9.89
N VAL A 212 -12.65 -13.00 9.22
CA VAL A 212 -13.95 -12.73 8.60
C VAL A 212 -13.78 -12.43 7.11
N GLU A 213 -14.87 -12.54 6.36
CA GLU A 213 -14.86 -12.20 4.93
C GLU A 213 -14.75 -10.69 4.73
N THR A 214 -14.11 -10.30 3.62
CA THR A 214 -14.09 -8.91 3.17
C THR A 214 -15.47 -8.47 2.67
N GLY A 215 -15.70 -7.16 2.62
CA GLY A 215 -17.00 -6.58 2.31
C GLY A 215 -17.16 -6.04 0.89
N TYR A 216 -18.16 -5.18 0.74
CA TYR A 216 -18.49 -4.54 -0.51
C TYR A 216 -18.86 -3.06 -0.34
N GLY A 217 -18.71 -2.30 -1.43
CA GLY A 217 -19.08 -0.91 -1.53
C GLY A 217 -20.06 -0.64 -2.66
N LEU A 218 -20.88 0.37 -2.48
CA LEU A 218 -21.87 0.83 -3.44
C LEU A 218 -21.63 2.29 -3.80
N ILE A 219 -21.82 2.63 -5.07
CA ILE A 219 -21.98 3.99 -5.55
C ILE A 219 -23.38 4.06 -6.16
N PRO A 220 -24.43 4.31 -5.35
CA PRO A 220 -25.80 4.42 -5.87
C PRO A 220 -25.98 5.65 -6.75
N LEU A 221 -25.18 6.71 -6.52
CA LEU A 221 -25.22 7.96 -7.26
C LEU A 221 -23.79 8.40 -7.58
N GLY A 222 -23.45 8.41 -8.86
CA GLY A 222 -22.23 8.98 -9.41
C GLY A 222 -22.55 9.93 -10.56
N LEU A 223 -21.89 11.05 -10.59
CA LEU A 223 -21.95 12.03 -11.67
C LEU A 223 -20.54 12.27 -12.22
N SER A 224 -20.40 12.21 -13.52
CA SER A 224 -19.15 12.56 -14.21
C SER A 224 -19.46 13.67 -15.22
N ALA A 225 -18.84 14.82 -15.03
CA ALA A 225 -18.97 15.97 -15.90
C ALA A 225 -17.62 16.30 -16.55
N LYS A 226 -17.65 16.60 -17.85
CA LYS A 226 -16.52 17.15 -18.56
C LYS A 226 -16.91 18.53 -19.10
N PHE A 227 -16.12 19.54 -18.82
CA PHE A 227 -16.34 20.90 -19.22
C PHE A 227 -15.04 21.50 -19.77
N GLY A 228 -14.91 21.49 -21.09
CA GLY A 228 -13.68 21.91 -21.75
C GLY A 228 -12.46 21.17 -21.22
N PRO A 229 -11.47 21.85 -20.61
CA PRO A 229 -10.27 21.23 -20.04
C PRO A 229 -10.50 20.61 -18.64
N ALA A 230 -11.66 20.83 -18.02
CA ALA A 230 -11.96 20.32 -16.70
C ALA A 230 -12.79 19.04 -16.76
N SER A 231 -12.47 18.09 -15.91
CA SER A 231 -13.28 16.89 -15.65
C SER A 231 -13.55 16.82 -14.15
N PHE A 232 -14.80 16.63 -13.80
CA PHE A 232 -15.27 16.56 -12.41
C PHE A 232 -16.07 15.28 -12.19
N ASN A 233 -15.83 14.61 -11.08
CA ASN A 233 -16.66 13.50 -10.63
C ASN A 233 -17.17 13.79 -9.21
N LEU A 234 -18.39 13.38 -8.94
CA LEU A 234 -19.01 13.40 -7.63
C LEU A 234 -19.72 12.06 -7.40
N GLU A 235 -19.44 11.41 -6.28
CA GLU A 235 -20.03 10.12 -5.92
C GLU A 235 -20.58 10.19 -4.50
N PHE A 236 -21.73 9.61 -4.31
CA PHE A 236 -22.16 9.15 -2.99
C PHE A 236 -21.73 7.70 -2.83
N ARG A 237 -20.97 7.41 -1.79
CA ARG A 237 -20.36 6.10 -1.50
C ARG A 237 -20.97 5.51 -0.25
N MET A 238 -21.16 4.20 -0.24
CA MET A 238 -21.70 3.44 0.90
C MET A 238 -20.90 2.16 1.09
N ILE A 239 -20.56 1.85 2.31
CA ILE A 239 -19.99 0.59 2.77
C ILE A 239 -20.96 0.01 3.80
N PRO A 240 -21.94 -0.83 3.37
CA PRO A 240 -23.06 -1.20 4.23
C PRO A 240 -22.72 -2.14 5.39
N GLU A 241 -21.66 -2.94 5.23
CA GLU A 241 -21.30 -4.01 6.18
C GLU A 241 -19.89 -3.87 6.76
N GLY A 242 -19.13 -2.85 6.31
CA GLY A 242 -17.73 -2.71 6.69
C GLY A 242 -16.79 -3.58 5.86
N ASN A 243 -15.56 -3.75 6.33
CA ASN A 243 -14.50 -4.61 5.76
C ASN A 243 -14.19 -4.32 4.28
N PHE A 244 -14.32 -3.08 3.87
CA PHE A 244 -14.14 -2.65 2.48
C PHE A 244 -13.50 -1.26 2.42
N ASP A 245 -12.67 -1.03 1.40
CA ASP A 245 -12.07 0.27 1.08
C ASP A 245 -12.25 0.58 -0.40
N PHE A 246 -12.86 1.74 -0.72
CA PHE A 246 -12.93 2.23 -2.09
C PHE A 246 -11.54 2.52 -2.64
N GLY A 247 -11.26 2.03 -3.84
CA GLY A 247 -9.94 2.17 -4.45
C GLY A 247 -8.87 1.28 -3.82
N TYR A 248 -9.25 0.13 -3.29
CA TYR A 248 -8.34 -0.86 -2.73
C TYR A 248 -7.16 -1.14 -3.66
N PHE A 249 -7.42 -1.45 -4.94
CA PHE A 249 -6.41 -1.59 -5.99
C PHE A 249 -6.09 -0.25 -6.65
N ASN A 250 -5.78 0.77 -5.87
CA ASN A 250 -5.40 2.09 -6.37
C ASN A 250 -3.97 2.12 -6.92
N LYS A 251 -3.49 3.31 -7.30
CA LYS A 251 -2.14 3.47 -7.87
C LYS A 251 -1.00 3.34 -6.86
N SER A 252 -1.29 3.45 -5.57
CA SER A 252 -0.34 3.20 -4.50
C SER A 252 -0.33 1.75 -4.00
N TYR A 253 -1.16 0.88 -4.59
CA TYR A 253 -1.35 -0.49 -4.13
C TYR A 253 -0.03 -1.24 -3.88
N GLU A 254 0.94 -1.12 -4.78
CA GLU A 254 2.24 -1.79 -4.64
C GLU A 254 3.07 -1.32 -3.42
N ILE A 255 2.76 -0.15 -2.88
CA ILE A 255 3.39 0.37 -1.67
C ILE A 255 2.59 -0.04 -0.44
N GLU A 256 1.26 -0.09 -0.57
CA GLU A 256 0.31 -0.31 0.52
C GLU A 256 -0.08 -1.78 0.72
N ARG A 257 0.31 -2.68 -0.21
CA ARG A 257 -0.16 -4.09 -0.23
C ARG A 257 0.24 -4.88 1.01
N SER A 258 1.36 -4.53 1.62
CA SER A 258 1.85 -5.04 2.89
C SER A 258 2.56 -3.93 3.65
N ALA A 259 2.54 -3.99 4.96
CA ALA A 259 3.15 -3.01 5.84
C ALA A 259 3.67 -3.68 7.11
N PHE A 260 4.56 -2.99 7.80
CA PHE A 260 4.97 -3.32 9.14
C PHE A 260 3.85 -2.91 10.12
N LYS A 261 3.62 -3.71 11.13
CA LYS A 261 2.82 -3.37 12.30
C LYS A 261 3.68 -3.59 13.53
N SER A 262 3.93 -2.53 14.28
CA SER A 262 4.59 -2.65 15.57
C SER A 262 3.68 -3.36 16.57
N ASP A 263 4.26 -4.22 17.38
CA ASP A 263 3.64 -4.76 18.58
C ASP A 263 4.30 -4.15 19.81
N SER A 264 3.58 -4.02 20.91
CA SER A 264 4.00 -3.36 22.15
C SER A 264 5.19 -3.99 22.90
N GLY A 265 5.99 -4.82 22.20
CA GLY A 265 7.13 -5.55 22.75
C GLY A 265 8.37 -5.58 21.84
N ASN A 266 8.65 -4.54 21.07
CA ASN A 266 9.81 -4.42 20.17
C ASN A 266 9.82 -5.35 18.94
N ASN A 267 8.74 -6.07 18.68
CA ASN A 267 8.68 -7.02 17.57
C ASN A 267 7.56 -6.61 16.64
N GLY A 268 7.92 -6.18 15.46
CA GLY A 268 6.96 -5.90 14.42
C GLY A 268 6.58 -7.16 13.64
N THR A 269 5.39 -7.16 13.09
CA THR A 269 4.92 -8.19 12.17
C THR A 269 4.56 -7.56 10.83
N ILE A 270 4.57 -8.38 9.78
CA ILE A 270 4.05 -7.95 8.49
C ILE A 270 2.56 -8.20 8.43
N ILE A 271 1.80 -7.15 8.13
CA ILE A 271 0.37 -7.25 7.85
C ILE A 271 0.08 -6.86 6.40
N THR A 272 -0.93 -7.48 5.82
CA THR A 272 -1.36 -7.18 4.47
C THR A 272 -2.44 -6.09 4.46
N LYS A 273 -2.61 -5.44 3.32
CA LYS A 273 -3.68 -4.45 3.13
C LYS A 273 -5.08 -5.05 3.36
N SER A 274 -5.28 -6.34 3.05
CA SER A 274 -6.55 -7.03 3.33
C SER A 274 -6.80 -7.22 4.82
N GLU A 275 -5.77 -7.48 5.61
CA GLU A 275 -5.90 -7.65 7.06
C GLU A 275 -6.31 -6.36 7.77
N LYS A 276 -5.93 -5.20 7.24
CA LYS A 276 -6.36 -3.88 7.75
C LYS A 276 -7.84 -3.58 7.50
N LEU A 277 -8.51 -4.27 6.57
CA LEU A 277 -9.91 -3.96 6.23
C LEU A 277 -10.89 -4.20 7.39
N GLY A 278 -10.60 -5.12 8.29
CA GLY A 278 -11.43 -5.40 9.45
C GLY A 278 -11.59 -4.21 10.41
N THR A 279 -10.73 -3.20 10.32
CA THR A 279 -10.84 -1.97 11.11
C THR A 279 -11.90 -1.00 10.59
N TYR A 280 -12.38 -1.18 9.35
CA TYR A 280 -13.40 -0.34 8.74
C TYR A 280 -14.78 -0.94 8.94
N GLY A 281 -15.62 -0.26 9.71
CA GLY A 281 -17.03 -0.59 9.90
C GLY A 281 -17.91 -0.03 8.78
N LYS A 282 -19.19 0.14 9.06
CA LYS A 282 -20.17 0.71 8.14
C LYS A 282 -19.91 2.20 7.95
N GLN A 283 -19.80 2.62 6.69
CA GLN A 283 -19.50 4.02 6.36
C GLN A 283 -20.32 4.47 5.16
N ASN A 284 -20.59 5.76 5.10
CA ASN A 284 -21.15 6.41 3.91
C ASN A 284 -20.67 7.85 3.82
N GLY A 285 -20.72 8.42 2.61
CA GLY A 285 -20.31 9.80 2.41
C GLY A 285 -20.07 10.14 0.95
N PHE A 286 -19.21 11.11 0.73
CA PHE A 286 -18.97 11.65 -0.61
C PHE A 286 -17.52 11.51 -1.03
N TYR A 287 -17.36 11.28 -2.31
CA TYR A 287 -16.08 11.39 -3.00
C TYR A 287 -16.23 12.39 -4.14
N SER A 288 -15.21 13.22 -4.32
CA SER A 288 -15.11 14.13 -5.46
C SER A 288 -13.72 14.11 -6.07
N SER A 289 -13.65 14.32 -7.37
CA SER A 289 -12.39 14.55 -8.07
C SER A 289 -12.51 15.66 -9.08
N LEU A 290 -11.46 16.48 -9.19
CA LEU A 290 -11.30 17.49 -10.21
C LEU A 290 -9.99 17.23 -10.94
N LYS A 291 -10.06 17.17 -12.27
CA LYS A 291 -8.90 17.10 -13.13
C LYS A 291 -8.93 18.27 -14.09
N LEU A 292 -7.84 18.98 -14.19
CA LEU A 292 -7.62 20.10 -15.10
C LEU A 292 -6.53 19.74 -16.10
N ASP A 293 -6.89 19.74 -17.38
CA ASP A 293 -5.98 19.57 -18.50
C ASP A 293 -5.74 20.94 -19.13
N LEU A 294 -4.73 21.64 -18.63
CA LEU A 294 -4.43 23.02 -19.06
C LEU A 294 -3.59 23.05 -20.34
N GLY A 295 -3.19 21.90 -20.84
CA GLY A 295 -2.68 21.67 -22.21
C GLY A 295 -1.39 22.41 -22.62
N THR A 296 -1.00 23.46 -21.92
CA THR A 296 0.13 24.33 -22.28
C THR A 296 1.30 24.23 -21.33
N LEU A 297 1.06 24.17 -20.02
CA LEU A 297 2.10 24.11 -19.01
C LEU A 297 1.92 22.96 -18.05
N PHE A 298 0.76 22.85 -17.41
CA PHE A 298 0.52 21.87 -16.36
C PHE A 298 -0.84 21.21 -16.51
N ASP A 299 -0.90 19.94 -16.13
CA ASP A 299 -2.12 19.22 -15.78
C ASP A 299 -2.16 19.10 -14.26
N ALA A 300 -3.33 19.31 -13.68
CA ALA A 300 -3.54 19.22 -12.25
C ALA A 300 -4.69 18.25 -11.95
N GLY A 301 -4.62 17.61 -10.81
CA GLY A 301 -5.70 16.77 -10.33
C GLY A 301 -5.76 16.78 -8.81
N ILE A 302 -6.97 16.81 -8.26
CA ILE A 302 -7.23 16.66 -6.84
C ILE A 302 -8.38 15.68 -6.63
N THR A 303 -8.31 14.90 -5.54
CA THR A 303 -9.43 14.11 -5.05
C THR A 303 -9.65 14.38 -3.57
N TYR A 304 -10.88 14.26 -3.17
CA TYR A 304 -11.27 14.31 -1.77
C TYR A 304 -12.38 13.31 -1.52
N GLN A 305 -12.26 12.55 -0.44
CA GLN A 305 -13.28 11.66 0.09
C GLN A 305 -13.54 12.03 1.55
N ASN A 306 -14.79 12.00 1.95
CA ASN A 306 -15.21 12.04 3.34
C ASN A 306 -16.30 10.99 3.54
N LEU A 307 -15.95 9.93 4.27
CA LEU A 307 -16.88 8.90 4.72
C LEU A 307 -17.05 9.03 6.22
N ASN A 308 -18.30 8.97 6.67
CA ASN A 308 -18.66 9.00 8.08
C ASN A 308 -19.25 7.65 8.46
N GLY A 309 -18.91 7.16 9.63
CA GLY A 309 -19.42 5.90 10.14
C GLY A 309 -18.49 5.24 11.15
N GLU A 310 -18.52 3.94 11.19
CA GLU A 310 -17.84 3.15 12.20
C GLU A 310 -16.38 2.87 11.80
N GLN A 311 -15.45 3.08 12.74
CA GLN A 311 -14.06 2.65 12.64
C GLN A 311 -13.63 2.05 13.98
N TYR A 312 -12.82 1.01 13.93
CA TYR A 312 -12.24 0.44 15.14
C TYR A 312 -11.18 1.38 15.70
N ILE A 313 -11.33 1.68 17.01
CA ILE A 313 -10.39 2.51 17.76
C ILE A 313 -9.69 1.61 18.77
N GLN A 314 -8.36 1.49 18.65
CA GLN A 314 -7.56 0.58 19.44
C GLN A 314 -7.58 0.91 20.93
N GLU A 315 -7.52 2.20 21.28
CA GLU A 315 -7.52 2.67 22.67
C GLU A 315 -8.79 2.29 23.42
N SER A 316 -9.95 2.30 22.75
CA SER A 316 -11.23 1.92 23.34
C SER A 316 -11.60 0.46 23.12
N ASN A 317 -10.86 -0.25 22.28
CA ASN A 317 -11.10 -1.65 21.87
C ASN A 317 -12.52 -1.88 21.33
N LYS A 318 -13.04 -0.97 20.52
CA LYS A 318 -14.38 -1.07 19.90
C LYS A 318 -14.53 -0.19 18.67
N PHE A 319 -15.60 -0.44 17.92
CA PHE A 319 -16.00 0.44 16.83
C PHE A 319 -16.70 1.69 17.39
N GLU A 320 -16.24 2.86 16.92
CA GLU A 320 -16.81 4.17 17.25
C GLU A 320 -17.11 4.95 15.97
N GLU A 321 -18.00 5.93 16.06
CA GLU A 321 -18.25 6.85 14.97
C GLU A 321 -16.98 7.69 14.71
N SER A 322 -16.53 7.69 13.47
CA SER A 322 -15.34 8.40 13.02
C SER A 322 -15.53 9.00 11.65
N GLU A 323 -14.80 10.07 11.37
CA GLU A 323 -14.63 10.61 10.05
C GLU A 323 -13.44 9.92 9.39
N ASN A 324 -13.68 9.33 8.21
CA ASN A 324 -12.67 8.70 7.39
C ASN A 324 -12.48 9.55 6.13
N GLN A 325 -11.46 10.38 6.15
CA GLN A 325 -11.18 11.32 5.07
C GLN A 325 -9.93 10.93 4.29
N SER A 326 -9.94 11.24 3.00
CA SER A 326 -8.79 11.01 2.13
C SER A 326 -8.62 12.20 1.18
N PHE A 327 -7.39 12.61 0.99
CA PHE A 327 -7.04 13.68 0.06
C PHE A 327 -5.87 13.24 -0.82
N SER A 328 -5.92 13.57 -2.10
CA SER A 328 -4.73 13.47 -2.94
C SER A 328 -4.67 14.58 -3.97
N ALA A 329 -3.46 14.97 -4.33
CA ALA A 329 -3.17 15.99 -5.31
C ALA A 329 -2.01 15.59 -6.22
N ILE A 330 -2.10 15.98 -7.49
CA ILE A 330 -1.01 15.84 -8.45
C ILE A 330 -0.90 17.10 -9.30
N LEU A 331 0.32 17.50 -9.55
CA LEU A 331 0.68 18.48 -10.56
C LEU A 331 1.67 17.87 -11.52
N ARG A 332 1.41 17.96 -12.82
CA ARG A 332 2.24 17.36 -13.86
C ARG A 332 2.54 18.38 -14.94
N LEU A 333 3.77 18.40 -15.43
CA LEU A 333 4.14 19.14 -16.61
C LEU A 333 3.41 18.57 -17.83
N ALA A 334 2.58 19.39 -18.50
CA ALA A 334 1.78 18.95 -19.65
C ALA A 334 2.63 18.77 -20.92
N LYS A 335 3.66 19.60 -21.08
CA LYS A 335 4.59 19.55 -22.22
C LYS A 335 6.02 19.80 -21.76
N PRO A 336 7.01 19.24 -22.45
CA PRO A 336 8.41 19.52 -22.17
C PRO A 336 8.73 21.01 -22.18
N VAL A 337 9.55 21.43 -21.23
CA VAL A 337 10.06 22.81 -21.11
C VAL A 337 11.59 22.75 -21.10
N SER A 338 12.22 23.25 -22.19
CA SER A 338 13.64 23.17 -22.39
C SER A 338 14.12 21.71 -22.34
N LYS A 339 15.04 21.38 -21.43
CA LYS A 339 15.53 20.01 -21.20
C LYS A 339 14.68 19.19 -20.23
N ILE A 340 13.67 19.81 -19.60
CA ILE A 340 12.78 19.10 -18.68
C ILE A 340 11.67 18.44 -19.51
N MET A 341 11.75 17.12 -19.65
CA MET A 341 10.78 16.32 -20.40
C MET A 341 9.59 15.91 -19.54
N ARG A 342 9.81 15.84 -18.22
CA ARG A 342 8.80 15.45 -17.25
C ARG A 342 9.04 16.14 -15.91
N ALA A 343 8.00 16.60 -15.28
CA ALA A 343 7.99 17.00 -13.88
C ALA A 343 6.62 16.67 -13.29
N ASP A 344 6.60 15.77 -12.33
CA ASP A 344 5.38 15.38 -11.59
C ASP A 344 5.65 15.65 -10.11
N LEU A 345 4.68 16.26 -9.43
CA LEU A 345 4.63 16.41 -7.98
C LEU A 345 3.34 15.78 -7.48
N PHE A 346 3.37 15.01 -6.41
CA PHE A 346 2.19 14.34 -5.88
C PHE A 346 2.21 14.24 -4.36
N TYR A 347 1.02 14.24 -3.80
CA TYR A 347 0.73 14.02 -2.39
C TYR A 347 -0.53 13.19 -2.26
N GLN A 348 -0.55 12.26 -1.32
CA GLN A 348 -1.72 11.48 -0.93
C GLN A 348 -1.70 11.27 0.57
N GLN A 349 -2.87 11.35 1.18
CA GLN A 349 -3.15 10.84 2.52
C GLN A 349 -4.55 10.24 2.54
N ARG A 350 -4.70 9.06 3.16
CA ARG A 350 -5.93 8.30 3.11
C ARG A 350 -6.37 7.83 4.48
N ASN A 351 -7.69 7.73 4.62
CA ASN A 351 -8.32 7.10 5.77
C ASN A 351 -7.86 7.70 7.11
N VAL A 352 -7.80 9.03 7.16
CA VAL A 352 -7.43 9.81 8.35
C VAL A 352 -8.58 10.72 8.77
N PRO A 353 -8.63 11.17 10.03
CA PRO A 353 -9.71 12.06 10.49
C PRO A 353 -9.75 13.40 9.76
N ASN A 354 -8.59 14.00 9.46
CA ASN A 354 -8.51 15.26 8.72
C ASN A 354 -7.19 15.40 7.93
N PRO A 355 -7.18 15.16 6.61
CA PRO A 355 -5.97 15.26 5.80
C PRO A 355 -5.47 16.69 5.57
N PHE A 356 -6.25 17.72 5.94
CA PHE A 356 -5.86 19.14 5.76
C PHE A 356 -5.04 19.69 6.93
N LEU A 357 -4.84 18.90 7.98
CA LEU A 357 -3.84 19.22 9.01
C LEU A 357 -2.42 18.97 8.52
N PHE A 358 -2.27 18.13 7.48
CA PHE A 358 -0.98 17.71 6.91
C PHE A 358 -0.04 17.08 7.95
N GLU A 359 -0.60 16.49 8.99
CA GLU A 359 0.08 15.61 9.92
C GLU A 359 0.32 14.28 9.23
N TYR A 360 1.56 13.80 9.25
CA TYR A 360 1.89 12.58 8.54
C TYR A 360 1.27 11.36 9.22
N SER A 361 0.99 10.34 8.43
CA SER A 361 0.47 9.04 8.87
C SER A 361 1.02 7.95 7.96
N GLU A 362 0.88 6.69 8.33
CA GLU A 362 1.29 5.55 7.49
C GLU A 362 0.68 5.57 6.08
N SER A 363 -0.49 6.20 5.91
CA SER A 363 -1.15 6.34 4.61
C SER A 363 -0.65 7.52 3.77
N THR A 364 0.28 8.31 4.30
CA THR A 364 0.86 9.46 3.60
C THR A 364 1.91 9.01 2.61
N ILE A 365 1.73 9.38 1.35
CA ILE A 365 2.69 9.15 0.27
C ILE A 365 2.89 10.46 -0.47
N MET A 366 4.13 10.89 -0.58
CA MET A 366 4.48 12.09 -1.34
C MET A 366 5.73 11.88 -2.17
N GLY A 367 5.91 12.70 -3.19
CA GLY A 367 7.14 12.66 -3.98
C GLY A 367 7.06 13.45 -5.27
N TYR A 368 8.12 13.29 -6.05
CA TYR A 368 8.22 13.93 -7.36
C TYR A 368 9.06 13.10 -8.32
N ASN A 369 8.83 13.32 -9.63
CA ASN A 369 9.66 12.80 -10.69
C ASN A 369 10.13 13.96 -11.55
N ILE A 370 11.40 13.99 -11.91
CA ILE A 370 11.98 14.98 -12.82
C ILE A 370 12.74 14.25 -13.91
N GLY A 371 12.28 14.36 -15.15
CA GLY A 371 12.92 13.76 -16.33
C GLY A 371 13.67 14.80 -17.14
N LEU A 372 14.95 14.53 -17.44
CA LEU A 372 15.83 15.40 -18.20
C LEU A 372 16.18 14.75 -19.55
N ASP A 373 16.09 15.54 -20.62
CA ASP A 373 16.57 15.13 -21.94
C ASP A 373 18.10 15.16 -21.99
N LEU A 374 18.70 14.00 -22.21
CA LEU A 374 20.14 13.85 -22.41
C LEU A 374 20.54 13.84 -23.90
N GLY A 375 19.55 14.01 -24.80
CA GLY A 375 19.74 13.93 -26.25
C GLY A 375 19.58 12.52 -26.79
N ASN A 376 19.50 12.41 -28.13
CA ASN A 376 19.33 11.15 -28.88
C ASN A 376 18.15 10.29 -28.41
N GLY A 377 17.06 10.91 -27.94
CA GLY A 377 15.88 10.21 -27.44
C GLY A 377 16.03 9.59 -26.04
N MET A 378 17.12 9.90 -25.32
CA MET A 378 17.36 9.41 -23.97
C MET A 378 16.86 10.41 -22.94
N ILE A 379 16.02 9.93 -22.00
CA ILE A 379 15.52 10.71 -20.86
C ILE A 379 16.03 10.06 -19.58
N LEU A 380 16.68 10.85 -18.73
CA LEU A 380 17.06 10.48 -17.38
C LEU A 380 16.00 11.01 -16.43
N THR A 381 15.36 10.13 -15.68
CA THR A 381 14.33 10.49 -14.70
C THR A 381 14.84 10.23 -13.28
N TYR A 382 14.89 11.28 -12.48
CA TYR A 382 15.07 11.19 -11.04
C TYR A 382 13.69 11.01 -10.39
N VAL A 383 13.54 9.98 -9.58
CA VAL A 383 12.31 9.65 -8.86
C VAL A 383 12.58 9.74 -7.37
N PHE A 384 11.78 10.51 -6.65
CA PHE A 384 11.79 10.56 -5.21
C PHE A 384 10.42 10.22 -4.67
N ARG A 385 10.35 9.36 -3.66
CA ARG A 385 9.16 9.05 -2.88
C ARG A 385 9.47 9.04 -1.41
N ARG A 386 8.49 9.43 -0.63
CA ARG A 386 8.48 9.29 0.82
C ARG A 386 7.17 8.65 1.24
N ASN A 387 7.26 7.63 2.02
CA ASN A 387 6.18 7.00 2.78
C ASN A 387 6.60 6.84 4.23
N PHE A 388 5.67 6.45 5.08
CA PHE A 388 5.86 6.42 6.52
C PHE A 388 5.41 5.06 7.06
N ILE A 389 6.06 4.61 8.13
CA ILE A 389 5.73 3.39 8.86
C ILE A 389 5.86 3.73 10.35
N ASP A 390 4.84 3.41 11.12
CA ASP A 390 4.88 3.49 12.59
C ASP A 390 5.68 2.28 13.11
N MET A 391 6.95 2.50 13.43
CA MET A 391 7.89 1.44 13.85
C MET A 391 7.81 1.16 15.34
N ASN A 392 7.37 2.11 16.15
CA ASN A 392 7.33 2.01 17.60
C ASN A 392 5.91 1.79 18.15
N GLY A 393 4.86 1.93 17.31
CA GLY A 393 3.46 1.68 17.66
C GLY A 393 2.82 2.79 18.50
N ASP A 394 3.38 4.01 18.50
CA ASP A 394 2.85 5.14 19.27
C ASP A 394 1.74 5.92 18.52
N GLY A 395 1.49 5.56 17.25
CA GLY A 395 0.48 6.19 16.39
C GLY A 395 0.96 7.46 15.69
N ASP A 396 2.19 7.92 15.94
CA ASP A 396 2.87 8.99 15.23
C ASP A 396 3.91 8.39 14.25
N VAL A 397 4.32 9.11 13.26
CA VAL A 397 5.30 8.67 12.24
C VAL A 397 6.36 9.74 11.99
N ASN A 398 6.67 10.53 13.00
CA ASN A 398 7.60 11.65 12.89
C ASN A 398 9.05 11.28 13.23
N ASP A 399 9.30 10.10 13.73
CA ASP A 399 10.63 9.63 14.05
C ASP A 399 11.49 9.38 12.81
N ALA A 400 12.81 9.54 12.94
CA ALA A 400 13.72 9.49 11.79
C ALA A 400 13.77 8.12 11.10
N ASN A 401 13.55 7.04 11.84
CA ASN A 401 13.49 5.66 11.35
C ASN A 401 12.13 5.28 10.74
N GLU A 402 11.11 6.11 10.93
CA GLU A 402 9.74 5.90 10.44
C GLU A 402 9.50 6.54 9.07
N MET A 403 10.40 7.38 8.62
CA MET A 403 10.36 8.02 7.30
C MET A 403 11.16 7.23 6.27
N ILE A 404 10.47 6.53 5.39
CA ILE A 404 11.09 5.76 4.31
C ILE A 404 11.25 6.64 3.08
N ASN A 405 12.49 6.94 2.72
CA ASN A 405 12.82 7.67 1.51
C ASN A 405 13.32 6.71 0.43
N MET A 406 12.62 6.67 -0.68
CA MET A 406 13.01 5.90 -1.85
C MET A 406 13.49 6.86 -2.94
N THR A 407 14.69 6.65 -3.43
CA THR A 407 15.26 7.39 -4.55
C THR A 407 15.67 6.41 -5.64
N SER A 408 15.26 6.67 -6.88
CA SER A 408 15.74 5.93 -8.04
C SER A 408 16.09 6.84 -9.21
N ILE A 409 17.01 6.37 -10.04
CA ILE A 409 17.36 6.99 -11.31
C ILE A 409 16.96 6.02 -12.42
N GLU A 410 16.08 6.46 -13.29
CA GLU A 410 15.56 5.67 -14.39
C GLU A 410 16.00 6.26 -15.72
N THR A 411 16.31 5.42 -16.69
CA THR A 411 16.57 5.84 -18.07
C THR A 411 15.49 5.27 -18.99
N SER A 412 15.00 6.11 -19.89
CA SER A 412 14.08 5.69 -20.94
C SER A 412 14.58 6.16 -22.29
N PHE A 413 14.32 5.35 -23.32
CA PHE A 413 14.71 5.64 -24.70
C PHE A 413 13.46 5.75 -25.55
N SER A 414 13.39 6.80 -26.38
CA SER A 414 12.39 6.95 -27.44
C SER A 414 13.07 6.76 -28.78
N PHE A 415 12.59 5.81 -29.56
CA PHE A 415 13.11 5.49 -30.91
C PHE A 415 12.20 6.05 -31.98
#